data_97b5718d749f25666461a5766ab1b3fc
#
_entry.id   97b5718d749f25666461a5766ab1b3fc
#
_cell.length_a   1.000
_cell.length_b   1.000
_cell.length_c   1.000
_cell.angle_alpha   90.00
_cell.angle_beta   90.00
_cell.angle_gamma   90.00
#
_symmetry.space_group_name_H-M   'P 1'
#
loop_
_entity.id
_entity.type
_entity.pdbx_description
1 polymer ?
#
loop_
_entity_poly.entity_id
_entity_poly.type
_entity_poly.pdbx_seq_one_letter_code
_entity_poly.pdbx_strand_id
1 'polypeptide(L)'
;EAEVLRAVIYFANCQYDDATIIVAQLQQKYQPIYDALNKVLGRFKGDNQEEPFFKFLKQVRNDKEHGTNTADLPDNIRPIVQLALSDRQLLRNLEYVRLLDEESTRFKHAKTSFQESALGSDVKDALGLAREVAVRNAGTLARERYQRNLDELNEHLRDSAKILIDITAAQRNQLDQAIAGSQVTQAESKANIVKPDEEHVLWPFNGEYWRDELGFYRQTITSKCGR
;
A
#
# COMPACT_ATOMS: atom_id res chain seq x y z
N GLU A 1 -3.57 -6.11 -4.83
CA GLU A 1 -3.36 -6.70 -6.16
C GLU A 1 -3.80 -8.18 -6.18
N ALA A 2 -3.22 -9.08 -5.37
CA ALA A 2 -3.56 -10.52 -5.37
C ALA A 2 -5.07 -10.81 -5.18
N GLU A 3 -5.75 -10.07 -4.30
CA GLU A 3 -7.20 -10.23 -4.08
C GLU A 3 -8.03 -9.75 -5.26
N VAL A 4 -7.62 -8.68 -5.94
CA VAL A 4 -8.26 -8.20 -7.17
C VAL A 4 -8.12 -9.24 -8.26
N LEU A 5 -6.91 -9.76 -8.48
CA LEU A 5 -6.66 -10.83 -9.46
C LEU A 5 -7.48 -12.07 -9.16
N ARG A 6 -7.60 -12.46 -7.90
CA ARG A 6 -8.43 -13.57 -7.47
C ARG A 6 -9.90 -13.34 -7.82
N ALA A 7 -10.44 -12.13 -7.56
CA ALA A 7 -11.81 -11.81 -7.96
C ALA A 7 -12.02 -11.89 -9.48
N VAL A 8 -11.05 -11.43 -10.29
CA VAL A 8 -11.09 -11.55 -11.75
C VAL A 8 -11.11 -13.02 -12.19
N ILE A 9 -10.31 -13.88 -11.58
CA ILE A 9 -10.27 -15.31 -11.89
C ILE A 9 -11.63 -15.96 -11.61
N TYR A 10 -12.25 -15.71 -10.47
CA TYR A 10 -13.58 -16.23 -10.15
C TYR A 10 -14.65 -15.68 -11.10
N PHE A 11 -14.60 -14.38 -11.41
CA PHE A 11 -15.48 -13.77 -12.41
C PHE A 11 -15.37 -14.43 -13.78
N ALA A 12 -14.12 -14.62 -14.30
CA ALA A 12 -13.86 -15.24 -15.58
C ALA A 12 -14.34 -16.72 -15.67
N ASN A 13 -14.52 -17.36 -14.51
CA ASN A 13 -15.07 -18.72 -14.39
C ASN A 13 -16.57 -18.73 -14.05
N CYS A 14 -17.26 -17.60 -14.21
CA CYS A 14 -18.69 -17.43 -13.89
C CYS A 14 -19.06 -17.80 -12.44
N GLN A 15 -18.12 -17.72 -11.52
CA GLN A 15 -18.32 -17.92 -10.10
C GLN A 15 -18.61 -16.57 -9.43
N TYR A 16 -19.74 -15.98 -9.81
CA TYR A 16 -20.07 -14.59 -9.46
C TYR A 16 -20.25 -14.36 -7.96
N ASP A 17 -20.83 -15.33 -7.24
CA ASP A 17 -21.03 -15.23 -5.81
C ASP A 17 -19.69 -15.22 -5.06
N ASP A 18 -18.76 -16.10 -5.44
CA ASP A 18 -17.42 -16.17 -4.87
C ASP A 18 -16.63 -14.89 -5.18
N ALA A 19 -16.71 -14.38 -6.41
CA ALA A 19 -16.10 -13.12 -6.80
C ALA A 19 -16.66 -11.94 -5.99
N THR A 20 -17.96 -11.88 -5.78
CA THR A 20 -18.64 -10.85 -4.98
C THR A 20 -18.16 -10.86 -3.53
N ILE A 21 -18.03 -12.04 -2.92
CA ILE A 21 -17.52 -12.19 -1.54
C ILE A 21 -16.08 -11.64 -1.45
N ILE A 22 -15.21 -11.98 -2.42
CA ILE A 22 -13.83 -11.50 -2.42
C ILE A 22 -13.77 -9.98 -2.55
N VAL A 23 -14.56 -9.39 -3.46
CA VAL A 23 -14.64 -7.93 -3.62
C VAL A 23 -15.13 -7.25 -2.35
N ALA A 24 -16.17 -7.79 -1.71
CA ALA A 24 -16.70 -7.25 -0.46
C ALA A 24 -15.65 -7.29 0.67
N GLN A 25 -14.92 -8.39 0.81
CA GLN A 25 -13.83 -8.53 1.78
C GLN A 25 -12.69 -7.55 1.51
N LEU A 26 -12.33 -7.35 0.24
CA LEU A 26 -11.31 -6.38 -0.17
C LEU A 26 -11.71 -4.97 0.21
N GLN A 27 -12.95 -4.56 -0.14
CA GLN A 27 -13.45 -3.23 0.19
C GLN A 27 -13.54 -3.02 1.71
N GLN A 28 -14.07 -3.99 2.44
CA GLN A 28 -14.17 -3.92 3.89
C GLN A 28 -12.81 -3.76 4.57
N LYS A 29 -11.77 -4.40 4.05
CA LYS A 29 -10.42 -4.37 4.59
C LYS A 29 -9.66 -3.09 4.21
N TYR A 30 -9.72 -2.69 2.95
CA TYR A 30 -8.82 -1.65 2.41
C TYR A 30 -9.44 -0.25 2.32
N GLN A 31 -10.77 -0.12 2.24
CA GLN A 31 -11.43 1.19 2.24
C GLN A 31 -11.12 1.99 3.52
N PRO A 32 -11.23 1.41 4.74
CA PRO A 32 -10.88 2.15 5.96
C PRO A 32 -9.40 2.56 6.03
N ILE A 33 -8.52 1.78 5.43
CA ILE A 33 -7.08 2.10 5.35
C ILE A 33 -6.86 3.31 4.44
N TYR A 34 -7.48 3.30 3.27
CA TYR A 34 -7.42 4.42 2.32
C TYR A 34 -7.96 5.71 2.96
N ASP A 35 -9.14 5.66 3.58
CA ASP A 35 -9.77 6.82 4.20
C ASP A 35 -8.92 7.38 5.34
N ALA A 36 -8.38 6.51 6.20
CA ALA A 36 -7.53 6.92 7.31
C ALA A 36 -6.22 7.55 6.82
N LEU A 37 -5.57 6.96 5.82
CA LEU A 37 -4.32 7.48 5.25
C LEU A 37 -4.55 8.81 4.54
N ASN A 38 -5.62 8.92 3.76
CA ASN A 38 -6.00 10.16 3.08
C ASN A 38 -6.33 11.29 4.09
N LYS A 39 -7.01 10.97 5.19
CA LYS A 39 -7.29 11.91 6.29
C LYS A 39 -6.01 12.41 6.97
N VAL A 40 -5.05 11.52 7.24
CA VAL A 40 -3.77 11.89 7.85
C VAL A 40 -2.98 12.81 6.92
N LEU A 41 -2.85 12.46 5.64
CA LEU A 41 -2.14 13.29 4.67
C LEU A 41 -2.86 14.61 4.38
N GLY A 42 -4.18 14.61 4.46
CA GLY A 42 -5.02 15.79 4.30
C GLY A 42 -4.73 16.89 5.32
N ARG A 43 -4.23 16.54 6.53
CA ARG A 43 -3.84 17.50 7.58
C ARG A 43 -2.68 18.39 7.16
N PHE A 44 -1.86 17.94 6.20
CA PHE A 44 -0.63 18.61 5.75
C PHE A 44 -0.72 19.10 4.30
N LYS A 45 -1.95 19.29 3.78
CA LYS A 45 -2.19 19.94 2.48
C LYS A 45 -2.26 21.46 2.69
N GLY A 46 -1.52 22.21 1.89
CA GLY A 46 -1.51 23.67 1.93
C GLY A 46 -0.11 24.25 2.10
N ASP A 47 -0.07 25.58 2.16
CA ASP A 47 1.17 26.34 2.29
C ASP A 47 1.71 26.23 3.73
N ASN A 48 3.03 26.30 3.87
CA ASN A 48 3.75 26.29 5.14
C ASN A 48 3.52 25.00 5.98
N GLN A 49 3.23 23.87 5.35
CA GLN A 49 3.04 22.57 6.04
C GLN A 49 4.32 21.73 6.11
N GLU A 50 5.46 22.21 5.62
CA GLU A 50 6.73 21.48 5.62
C GLU A 50 7.23 21.19 7.03
N GLU A 51 7.28 22.19 7.88
CA GLU A 51 7.76 22.02 9.26
C GLU A 51 6.78 21.21 10.13
N PRO A 52 5.44 21.46 10.12
CA PRO A 52 4.49 20.58 10.78
C PRO A 52 4.56 19.14 10.30
N PHE A 53 4.68 18.92 8.99
CA PHE A 53 4.80 17.58 8.43
C PHE A 53 6.11 16.89 8.83
N PHE A 54 7.22 17.62 8.81
CA PHE A 54 8.49 17.12 9.30
C PHE A 54 8.45 16.71 10.78
N LYS A 55 7.81 17.51 11.63
CA LYS A 55 7.59 17.16 13.06
C LYS A 55 6.79 15.89 13.21
N PHE A 56 5.71 15.74 12.40
CA PHE A 56 4.93 14.51 12.36
C PHE A 56 5.79 13.31 11.95
N LEU A 57 6.63 13.43 10.92
CA LEU A 57 7.53 12.34 10.49
C LEU A 57 8.52 11.95 11.62
N LYS A 58 9.06 12.93 12.35
CA LYS A 58 9.91 12.68 13.53
C LYS A 58 9.15 11.93 14.62
N GLN A 59 7.91 12.31 14.92
CA GLN A 59 7.07 11.62 15.90
C GLN A 59 6.81 10.18 15.51
N VAL A 60 6.41 9.93 14.26
CA VAL A 60 6.15 8.56 13.76
C VAL A 60 7.41 7.70 13.82
N ARG A 61 8.58 8.27 13.48
CA ARG A 61 9.86 7.56 13.60
C ARG A 61 10.16 7.21 15.06
N ASN A 62 10.03 8.18 15.96
CA ASN A 62 10.24 7.97 17.38
C ASN A 62 9.27 6.93 17.97
N ASP A 63 8.00 6.99 17.58
CA ASP A 63 6.99 6.00 17.95
C ASP A 63 7.35 4.59 17.51
N LYS A 64 7.91 4.44 16.30
CA LYS A 64 8.40 3.16 15.80
C LYS A 64 9.57 2.62 16.65
N GLU A 65 10.49 3.49 17.04
CA GLU A 65 11.67 3.12 17.84
C GLU A 65 11.30 2.73 19.27
N HIS A 66 10.29 3.37 19.87
CA HIS A 66 9.90 3.20 21.27
C HIS A 66 8.60 2.42 21.48
N GLY A 67 7.91 2.01 20.41
CA GLY A 67 6.64 1.30 20.49
C GLY A 67 5.48 2.16 21.03
N THR A 68 5.56 3.48 20.85
CA THR A 68 4.54 4.45 21.28
C THR A 68 3.62 4.86 20.14
N ASN A 69 2.64 5.71 20.39
CA ASN A 69 1.76 6.30 19.37
C ASN A 69 1.48 7.79 19.68
N THR A 70 2.54 8.58 19.79
CA THR A 70 2.43 10.02 20.07
C THR A 70 1.94 10.81 18.84
N ALA A 71 2.11 10.25 17.66
CA ALA A 71 1.58 10.80 16.39
C ALA A 71 0.07 10.57 16.21
N ASP A 72 -0.60 9.88 17.14
CA ASP A 72 -2.05 9.56 17.11
C ASP A 72 -2.48 8.93 15.78
N LEU A 73 -1.75 7.89 15.38
CA LEU A 73 -2.08 7.13 14.18
C LEU A 73 -3.05 6.00 14.49
N PRO A 74 -4.13 5.83 13.69
CA PRO A 74 -4.97 4.65 13.73
C PRO A 74 -4.17 3.35 13.55
N ASP A 75 -4.54 2.31 14.30
CA ASP A 75 -3.80 1.04 14.30
C ASP A 75 -3.70 0.40 12.91
N ASN A 76 -4.74 0.53 12.10
CA ASN A 76 -4.80 -0.04 10.76
C ASN A 76 -3.83 0.58 9.74
N ILE A 77 -3.40 1.85 9.94
CA ILE A 77 -2.45 2.53 9.04
C ILE A 77 -1.06 2.68 9.64
N ARG A 78 -0.89 2.52 10.96
CA ARG A 78 0.39 2.70 11.64
C ARG A 78 1.54 1.92 11.00
N PRO A 79 1.39 0.60 10.70
CA PRO A 79 2.45 -0.17 10.05
C PRO A 79 2.81 0.37 8.66
N ILE A 80 1.81 0.83 7.90
CA ILE A 80 2.00 1.37 6.53
C ILE A 80 2.79 2.67 6.59
N VAL A 81 2.41 3.58 7.49
CA VAL A 81 3.08 4.87 7.68
C VAL A 81 4.51 4.65 8.17
N GLN A 82 4.73 3.75 9.11
CA GLN A 82 6.05 3.41 9.63
C GLN A 82 6.95 2.72 8.59
N LEU A 83 6.38 1.88 7.72
CA LEU A 83 7.13 1.23 6.64
C LEU A 83 7.59 2.25 5.60
N ALA A 84 6.75 3.21 5.25
CA ALA A 84 7.11 4.26 4.31
C ALA A 84 8.30 5.11 4.79
N LEU A 85 8.47 5.27 6.11
CA LEU A 85 9.63 5.94 6.73
C LEU A 85 10.92 5.11 6.68
N SER A 86 10.87 3.85 6.26
CA SER A 86 12.06 2.99 6.14
C SER A 86 12.82 3.21 4.82
N ASP A 87 12.37 4.15 3.99
CA ASP A 87 13.07 4.54 2.77
C ASP A 87 14.46 5.12 3.08
N ARG A 88 15.49 4.58 2.41
CA ARG A 88 16.88 4.95 2.68
C ARG A 88 17.17 6.42 2.40
N GLN A 89 16.57 6.98 1.37
CA GLN A 89 16.78 8.37 0.99
C GLN A 89 16.11 9.32 1.99
N LEU A 90 14.90 9.00 2.42
CA LEU A 90 14.20 9.74 3.45
C LEU A 90 14.96 9.69 4.79
N LEU A 91 15.44 8.51 5.19
CA LEU A 91 16.23 8.36 6.43
C LEU A 91 17.51 9.21 6.41
N ARG A 92 18.21 9.27 5.28
CA ARG A 92 19.39 10.14 5.14
C ARG A 92 19.05 11.63 5.28
N ASN A 93 17.93 12.07 4.71
CA ASN A 93 17.48 13.45 4.85
C ASN A 93 17.07 13.79 6.29
N LEU A 94 16.37 12.88 6.98
CA LEU A 94 16.02 13.06 8.40
C LEU A 94 17.26 13.16 9.28
N GLU A 95 18.27 12.33 9.02
CA GLU A 95 19.55 12.37 9.71
C GLU A 95 20.32 13.65 9.42
N TYR A 96 20.30 14.12 8.18
CA TYR A 96 20.94 15.37 7.80
C TYR A 96 20.31 16.57 8.55
N VAL A 97 18.98 16.62 8.67
CA VAL A 97 18.31 17.66 9.47
C VAL A 97 18.73 17.58 10.94
N ARG A 98 18.85 16.35 11.49
CA ARG A 98 19.34 16.16 12.86
C ARG A 98 20.74 16.78 13.08
N LEU A 99 21.65 16.51 12.15
CA LEU A 99 23.01 17.06 12.19
C LEU A 99 23.00 18.60 12.08
N LEU A 100 22.17 19.17 11.23
CA LEU A 100 22.02 20.63 11.12
C LEU A 100 21.44 21.25 12.40
N ASP A 101 20.48 20.59 13.06
CA ASP A 101 19.94 21.02 14.36
C ASP A 101 21.04 20.98 15.45
N GLU A 102 21.91 19.96 15.44
CA GLU A 102 23.06 19.86 16.34
C GLU A 102 24.10 20.95 16.10
N GLU A 103 24.46 21.19 14.82
CA GLU A 103 25.38 22.27 14.48
C GLU A 103 24.82 23.65 14.85
N SER A 104 23.53 23.88 14.62
CA SER A 104 22.84 25.10 15.05
C SER A 104 22.89 25.28 16.58
N THR A 105 22.79 24.19 17.33
CA THR A 105 22.91 24.20 18.78
C THR A 105 24.34 24.51 19.21
N ARG A 106 25.34 23.89 18.57
CA ARG A 106 26.77 24.19 18.82
C ARG A 106 27.10 25.65 18.53
N PHE A 107 26.56 26.20 17.44
CA PHE A 107 26.70 27.60 17.10
C PHE A 107 26.17 28.52 18.21
N LYS A 108 24.98 28.22 18.77
CA LYS A 108 24.40 28.99 19.87
C LYS A 108 25.25 29.00 21.16
N HIS A 109 26.05 27.94 21.35
CA HIS A 109 26.99 27.81 22.48
C HIS A 109 28.42 28.29 22.18
N ALA A 110 28.66 28.76 20.95
CA ALA A 110 29.97 29.30 20.58
C ALA A 110 30.21 30.66 21.25
N LYS A 111 31.49 31.09 21.26
CA LYS A 111 31.84 32.40 21.84
C LYS A 111 31.10 33.55 21.16
N THR A 112 30.59 34.51 21.93
CA THR A 112 29.85 35.68 21.43
C THR A 112 30.63 36.45 20.37
N SER A 113 31.95 36.60 20.51
CA SER A 113 32.81 37.24 19.54
C SER A 113 32.84 36.53 18.17
N PHE A 114 32.62 35.20 18.12
CA PHE A 114 32.45 34.46 16.88
C PHE A 114 31.07 34.65 16.31
N GLN A 115 30.01 34.55 17.17
CA GLN A 115 28.62 34.70 16.71
C GLN A 115 28.34 36.06 16.08
N GLU A 116 28.97 37.12 16.62
CA GLU A 116 28.84 38.50 16.15
C GLU A 116 29.79 38.87 14.99
N SER A 117 30.69 37.99 14.64
CA SER A 117 31.57 38.19 13.47
C SER A 117 30.83 38.04 12.15
N ALA A 118 31.36 38.63 11.07
CA ALA A 118 30.83 38.45 9.72
C ALA A 118 30.77 36.98 9.38
N LEU A 119 31.79 36.18 9.67
CA LEU A 119 31.80 34.76 9.46
C LEU A 119 30.73 34.03 10.27
N GLY A 120 30.48 34.45 11.52
CA GLY A 120 29.40 33.88 12.34
C GLY A 120 28.01 34.13 11.74
N SER A 121 27.79 35.35 11.21
CA SER A 121 26.53 35.65 10.51
C SER A 121 26.34 34.73 9.28
N ASP A 122 27.37 34.61 8.45
CA ASP A 122 27.32 33.75 7.24
C ASP A 122 27.06 32.28 7.60
N VAL A 123 27.68 31.77 8.65
CA VAL A 123 27.47 30.39 9.13
C VAL A 123 26.02 30.20 9.61
N LYS A 124 25.47 31.17 10.39
CA LYS A 124 24.09 31.11 10.86
C LYS A 124 23.08 31.06 9.72
N ASP A 125 23.29 31.93 8.72
CA ASP A 125 22.40 32.00 7.56
C ASP A 125 22.48 30.74 6.69
N ALA A 126 23.69 30.22 6.47
CA ALA A 126 23.91 28.96 5.77
C ALA A 126 23.26 27.76 6.49
N LEU A 127 23.38 27.66 7.82
CA LEU A 127 22.71 26.61 8.60
C LEU A 127 21.19 26.74 8.51
N GLY A 128 20.64 27.94 8.57
CA GLY A 128 19.21 28.19 8.43
C GLY A 128 18.67 27.74 7.07
N LEU A 129 19.33 28.18 6.00
CA LEU A 129 18.95 27.83 4.63
C LEU A 129 19.10 26.30 4.38
N ALA A 130 20.21 25.70 4.78
CA ALA A 130 20.43 24.27 4.62
C ALA A 130 19.35 23.45 5.33
N ARG A 131 18.98 23.87 6.56
CA ARG A 131 17.91 23.21 7.33
C ARG A 131 16.55 23.33 6.63
N GLU A 132 16.21 24.52 6.15
CA GLU A 132 14.94 24.74 5.42
C GLU A 132 14.84 23.84 4.18
N VAL A 133 15.89 23.81 3.38
CA VAL A 133 15.97 22.95 2.17
C VAL A 133 15.87 21.47 2.55
N ALA A 134 16.58 21.03 3.59
CA ALA A 134 16.56 19.63 4.02
C ALA A 134 15.18 19.21 4.56
N VAL A 135 14.50 20.06 5.32
CA VAL A 135 13.13 19.83 5.82
C VAL A 135 12.15 19.72 4.64
N ARG A 136 12.25 20.63 3.68
CA ARG A 136 11.42 20.59 2.46
C ARG A 136 11.64 19.31 1.68
N ASN A 137 12.88 18.91 1.46
CA ASN A 137 13.23 17.68 0.75
C ASN A 137 12.69 16.43 1.47
N ALA A 138 12.85 16.35 2.79
CA ALA A 138 12.29 15.25 3.59
C ALA A 138 10.76 15.19 3.46
N GLY A 139 10.09 16.32 3.53
CA GLY A 139 8.64 16.44 3.35
C GLY A 139 8.18 15.96 1.96
N THR A 140 8.87 16.41 0.91
CA THR A 140 8.55 16.01 -0.48
C THR A 140 8.71 14.50 -0.66
N LEU A 141 9.85 13.93 -0.28
CA LEU A 141 10.10 12.48 -0.38
C LEU A 141 9.05 11.64 0.35
N ALA A 142 8.69 12.06 1.57
CA ALA A 142 7.67 11.36 2.33
C ALA A 142 6.28 11.47 1.68
N ARG A 143 5.88 12.68 1.24
CA ARG A 143 4.59 12.89 0.55
C ARG A 143 4.47 12.06 -0.70
N GLU A 144 5.50 12.03 -1.55
CA GLU A 144 5.51 11.23 -2.77
C GLU A 144 5.36 9.74 -2.46
N ARG A 145 5.97 9.26 -1.38
CA ARG A 145 5.85 7.86 -0.96
C ARG A 145 4.44 7.53 -0.49
N TYR A 146 3.87 8.38 0.36
CA TYR A 146 2.51 8.18 0.84
C TYR A 146 1.47 8.35 -0.26
N GLN A 147 1.68 9.30 -1.17
CA GLN A 147 0.80 9.50 -2.31
C GLN A 147 0.77 8.27 -3.22
N ARG A 148 1.94 7.68 -3.53
CA ARG A 148 1.99 6.42 -4.29
C ARG A 148 1.19 5.30 -3.61
N ASN A 149 1.33 5.14 -2.29
CA ASN A 149 0.56 4.13 -1.56
C ASN A 149 -0.96 4.41 -1.63
N LEU A 150 -1.37 5.68 -1.57
CA LEU A 150 -2.77 6.08 -1.73
C LEU A 150 -3.28 5.79 -3.15
N ASP A 151 -2.49 6.11 -4.16
CA ASP A 151 -2.86 5.92 -5.56
C ASP A 151 -3.01 4.42 -5.87
N GLU A 152 -2.08 3.58 -5.42
CA GLU A 152 -2.17 2.12 -5.53
C GLU A 152 -3.42 1.55 -4.83
N LEU A 153 -3.71 2.00 -3.60
CA LEU A 153 -4.92 1.58 -2.88
C LEU A 153 -6.19 2.01 -3.61
N ASN A 154 -6.22 3.24 -4.12
CA ASN A 154 -7.36 3.78 -4.87
C ASN A 154 -7.58 3.00 -6.17
N GLU A 155 -6.53 2.67 -6.89
CA GLU A 155 -6.59 1.86 -8.11
C GLU A 155 -7.21 0.50 -7.83
N HIS A 156 -6.71 -0.23 -6.83
CA HIS A 156 -7.25 -1.54 -6.47
C HIS A 156 -8.69 -1.51 -5.96
N LEU A 157 -9.07 -0.45 -5.21
CA LEU A 157 -10.47 -0.26 -4.80
C LEU A 157 -11.38 0.04 -6.00
N ARG A 158 -10.93 0.84 -6.96
CA ARG A 158 -11.68 1.12 -8.20
C ARG A 158 -11.82 -0.13 -9.06
N ASP A 159 -10.76 -0.90 -9.22
CA ASP A 159 -10.79 -2.16 -9.97
C ASP A 159 -11.75 -3.15 -9.34
N SER A 160 -11.74 -3.25 -8.02
CA SER A 160 -12.70 -4.10 -7.30
C SER A 160 -14.15 -3.66 -7.51
N ALA A 161 -14.41 -2.36 -7.51
CA ALA A 161 -15.75 -1.82 -7.78
C ALA A 161 -16.18 -2.09 -9.23
N LYS A 162 -15.26 -2.00 -10.20
CA LYS A 162 -15.52 -2.33 -11.59
C LYS A 162 -15.92 -3.79 -11.76
N ILE A 163 -15.17 -4.71 -11.12
CA ILE A 163 -15.50 -6.13 -11.13
C ILE A 163 -16.93 -6.38 -10.61
N LEU A 164 -17.34 -5.67 -9.55
CA LEU A 164 -18.70 -5.80 -9.02
C LEU A 164 -19.77 -5.35 -10.01
N ILE A 165 -19.52 -4.29 -10.77
CA ILE A 165 -20.42 -3.83 -11.85
C ILE A 165 -20.50 -4.90 -12.95
N ASP A 166 -19.37 -5.45 -13.37
CA ASP A 166 -19.30 -6.48 -14.41
C ASP A 166 -20.01 -7.77 -13.96
N ILE A 167 -19.87 -8.18 -12.69
CA ILE A 167 -20.61 -9.29 -12.08
C ILE A 167 -22.12 -9.05 -12.18
N THR A 168 -22.57 -7.85 -11.75
CA THR A 168 -23.99 -7.51 -11.74
C THR A 168 -24.58 -7.53 -13.16
N ALA A 169 -23.83 -7.01 -14.14
CA ALA A 169 -24.24 -7.04 -15.54
C ALA A 169 -24.32 -8.48 -16.08
N ALA A 170 -23.34 -9.32 -15.74
CA ALA A 170 -23.32 -10.73 -16.17
C ALA A 170 -24.47 -11.54 -15.55
N GLN A 171 -24.74 -11.36 -14.25
CA GLN A 171 -25.88 -12.00 -13.57
C GLN A 171 -27.22 -11.57 -14.17
N ARG A 172 -27.39 -10.29 -14.49
CA ARG A 172 -28.57 -9.77 -15.16
C ARG A 172 -28.75 -10.44 -16.53
N ASN A 173 -27.71 -10.53 -17.34
CA ASN A 173 -27.77 -11.18 -18.65
C ASN A 173 -28.15 -12.67 -18.53
N GLN A 174 -27.66 -13.38 -17.51
CA GLN A 174 -28.06 -14.77 -17.24
C GLN A 174 -29.55 -14.87 -16.89
N LEU A 175 -30.07 -13.97 -16.06
CA LEU A 175 -31.49 -13.94 -15.72
C LEU A 175 -32.35 -13.63 -16.93
N ASP A 176 -31.97 -12.66 -17.77
CA ASP A 176 -32.70 -12.32 -18.99
C ASP A 176 -32.73 -13.49 -19.99
N GLN A 177 -31.63 -14.24 -20.12
CA GLN A 177 -31.58 -15.48 -20.94
C GLN A 177 -32.45 -16.59 -20.36
N ALA A 178 -32.47 -16.78 -19.07
CA ALA A 178 -33.33 -17.75 -18.38
C ALA A 178 -34.81 -17.43 -18.59
N ILE A 179 -35.21 -16.17 -18.49
CA ILE A 179 -36.57 -15.67 -18.70
C ILE A 179 -36.97 -15.87 -20.19
N ALA A 180 -36.03 -15.64 -21.11
CA ALA A 180 -36.29 -15.84 -22.53
C ALA A 180 -36.42 -17.33 -22.97
N GLY A 181 -36.33 -18.28 -22.04
CA GLY A 181 -36.50 -19.70 -22.26
C GLY A 181 -35.30 -20.41 -22.93
N SER A 182 -34.14 -19.77 -22.93
CA SER A 182 -32.87 -20.38 -23.37
C SER A 182 -32.37 -21.32 -22.27
N GLN A 183 -32.40 -22.64 -22.53
CA GLN A 183 -31.80 -23.61 -21.63
C GLN A 183 -30.27 -23.35 -21.53
N VAL A 184 -29.82 -22.91 -20.37
CA VAL A 184 -28.38 -22.88 -20.08
C VAL A 184 -27.93 -24.32 -19.86
N THR A 185 -27.34 -24.93 -20.85
CA THR A 185 -26.66 -26.21 -20.69
C THR A 185 -25.41 -26.03 -19.88
N GLN A 186 -25.45 -26.49 -18.63
CA GLN A 186 -24.23 -26.57 -17.78
C GLN A 186 -23.28 -27.59 -18.44
N ALA A 187 -22.22 -27.10 -19.06
CA ALA A 187 -21.13 -27.97 -19.49
C ALA A 187 -20.31 -28.37 -18.26
N GLU A 188 -20.42 -29.62 -17.85
CA GLU A 188 -19.48 -30.21 -16.87
C GLU A 188 -18.08 -30.20 -17.48
N SER A 189 -17.25 -29.29 -17.00
CA SER A 189 -15.81 -29.31 -17.27
C SER A 189 -15.22 -30.55 -16.58
N LYS A 190 -14.96 -31.61 -17.33
CA LYS A 190 -14.18 -32.73 -16.81
C LYS A 190 -12.77 -32.24 -16.50
N ALA A 191 -12.47 -32.08 -15.24
CA ALA A 191 -11.11 -31.81 -14.79
C ALA A 191 -10.22 -32.96 -15.32
N ASN A 192 -9.21 -32.62 -16.11
CA ASN A 192 -8.17 -33.56 -16.49
C ASN A 192 -7.34 -33.88 -15.24
N ILE A 193 -7.75 -34.90 -14.49
CA ILE A 193 -6.97 -35.46 -13.39
C ILE A 193 -5.77 -36.12 -14.03
N VAL A 194 -4.59 -35.59 -13.81
CA VAL A 194 -3.34 -36.27 -14.19
C VAL A 194 -3.27 -37.54 -13.39
N LYS A 195 -3.40 -38.69 -14.07
CA LYS A 195 -3.22 -39.99 -13.42
C LYS A 195 -1.72 -40.19 -13.19
N PRO A 196 -1.32 -40.69 -12.00
CA PRO A 196 0.07 -41.05 -11.76
C PRO A 196 0.47 -42.17 -12.75
N ASP A 197 1.62 -42.02 -13.39
CA ASP A 197 2.25 -43.04 -14.22
C ASP A 197 3.47 -43.63 -13.45
N GLU A 198 4.19 -44.56 -14.10
CA GLU A 198 5.33 -45.23 -13.46
C GLU A 198 6.52 -44.28 -13.16
N GLU A 199 6.55 -43.10 -13.77
CA GLU A 199 7.62 -42.10 -13.63
C GLU A 199 7.21 -40.94 -12.69
N HIS A 200 5.93 -40.82 -12.29
CA HIS A 200 5.42 -39.71 -11.51
C HIS A 200 4.75 -40.18 -10.21
N VAL A 201 5.27 -39.74 -9.08
CA VAL A 201 4.69 -39.99 -7.76
C VAL A 201 3.81 -38.82 -7.35
N LEU A 202 2.55 -39.09 -7.02
CA LEU A 202 1.65 -38.09 -6.43
C LEU A 202 2.00 -37.92 -4.94
N TRP A 203 2.55 -36.76 -4.60
CA TRP A 203 2.77 -36.39 -3.21
C TRP A 203 1.57 -35.60 -2.68
N PRO A 204 1.00 -35.98 -1.52
CA PRO A 204 -0.12 -35.23 -0.96
C PRO A 204 0.33 -33.80 -0.59
N PHE A 205 -0.40 -32.80 -1.07
CA PHE A 205 -0.15 -31.40 -0.76
C PHE A 205 -0.57 -31.11 0.68
N ASN A 206 0.40 -30.77 1.53
CA ASN A 206 0.19 -30.44 2.95
C ASN A 206 0.31 -28.91 3.24
N GLY A 207 0.20 -28.08 2.20
CA GLY A 207 0.33 -26.61 2.34
C GLY A 207 1.75 -26.09 2.10
N GLU A 208 2.70 -26.94 1.71
CA GLU A 208 4.07 -26.54 1.38
C GLU A 208 4.24 -26.34 -0.13
N TYR A 209 4.78 -25.15 -0.52
CA TYR A 209 5.15 -24.85 -1.90
C TYR A 209 6.66 -24.85 -2.04
N TRP A 210 7.21 -25.77 -2.81
CA TRP A 210 8.62 -25.82 -3.14
C TRP A 210 8.91 -24.86 -4.30
N ARG A 211 9.95 -24.06 -4.18
CA ARG A 211 10.24 -22.97 -5.13
C ARG A 211 10.55 -23.44 -6.56
N ASP A 212 11.16 -24.60 -6.68
CA ASP A 212 11.50 -25.30 -7.92
C ASP A 212 10.30 -26.02 -8.55
N GLU A 213 9.24 -26.29 -7.76
CA GLU A 213 8.06 -26.99 -8.21
C GLU A 213 6.88 -26.08 -8.55
N LEU A 214 6.98 -24.77 -8.26
CA LEU A 214 5.88 -23.80 -8.47
C LEU A 214 5.33 -23.81 -9.91
N GLY A 215 6.15 -24.15 -10.90
CA GLY A 215 5.74 -24.27 -12.30
C GLY A 215 4.82 -25.47 -12.57
N PHE A 216 4.77 -26.45 -11.69
CA PHE A 216 4.00 -27.69 -11.83
C PHE A 216 2.71 -27.69 -11.02
N TYR A 217 2.54 -26.76 -10.08
CA TYR A 217 1.30 -26.62 -9.32
C TYR A 217 0.20 -26.08 -10.25
N ARG A 218 -0.81 -26.88 -10.44
CA ARG A 218 -2.02 -26.49 -11.16
C ARG A 218 -3.19 -26.49 -10.22
N GLN A 219 -3.74 -25.33 -9.96
CA GLN A 219 -5.04 -25.20 -9.30
C GLN A 219 -6.10 -25.18 -10.39
N THR A 220 -6.95 -26.18 -10.42
CA THR A 220 -8.06 -26.23 -11.36
C THR A 220 -9.27 -25.56 -10.74
N ILE A 221 -9.66 -24.41 -11.27
CA ILE A 221 -10.93 -23.75 -10.91
C ILE A 221 -11.98 -24.28 -11.87
N THR A 222 -13.02 -24.90 -11.31
CA THR A 222 -14.14 -25.40 -12.12
C THR A 222 -14.93 -24.23 -12.69
N SER A 223 -14.98 -24.09 -14.01
CA SER A 223 -15.80 -23.06 -14.64
C SER A 223 -17.29 -23.39 -14.47
N LYS A 224 -18.08 -22.40 -14.04
CA LYS A 224 -19.55 -22.45 -13.98
C LYS A 224 -20.19 -21.75 -15.18
N CYS A 225 -19.41 -21.32 -16.17
CA CYS A 225 -19.94 -20.72 -17.39
C CYS A 225 -20.70 -21.79 -18.20
N GLY A 226 -21.97 -21.56 -18.47
CA GLY A 226 -22.72 -22.32 -19.47
C GLY A 226 -22.11 -22.07 -20.86
N ARG A 227 -21.92 -23.12 -21.65
CA ARG A 227 -21.63 -23.04 -23.08
C ARG A 227 -22.90 -23.13 -23.86
#